data_339da8e8f2cca0a5cae0cb739c69eff2
#
_entry.id   339da8e8f2cca0a5cae0cb739c69eff2
#
_cell.length_a   1.000
_cell.length_b   1.000
_cell.length_c   1.000
_cell.angle_alpha   90.00
_cell.angle_beta   90.00
_cell.angle_gamma   90.00
#
_symmetry.space_group_name_H-M   'P 1'
#
loop_
_entity.id
_entity.type
_entity.pdbx_description
1 polymer ?
#
loop_
_entity_poly.entity_id
_entity_poly.type
_entity_poly.pdbx_seq_one_letter_code
_entity_poly.pdbx_strand_id
1 'polypeptide(L)'
;NEFPISVVAEVLGIPQDARQQFTWWYDAMMSGLGGSETHHEGLEARQDLENYVEDLVEEKRGNPTYLEDESGEQICMDIISELCNSEIDGDVMSTEEITSFIALVVGGGGETTRGAIMNLWYLLLQHQDQYQAVQRDEKLWDTAFHEMLRHSTSIGGQPRHNTNEIVMHGVTIPSGSLIHMVDVSANHDERIFSNPEEFNIF
;
A
#
# COMPACT_ATOMS: atom_id res chain seq x y z
N ASN A 1 8.12 12.45 5.57
CA ASN A 1 7.46 11.16 5.81
C ASN A 1 5.92 11.24 5.83
N GLU A 2 5.35 12.43 6.02
CA GLU A 2 3.94 12.60 6.38
C GLU A 2 2.95 12.50 5.19
N PHE A 3 3.39 12.81 3.96
CA PHE A 3 2.46 12.96 2.83
C PHE A 3 1.66 11.69 2.51
N PRO A 4 2.25 10.49 2.28
CA PRO A 4 1.44 9.32 1.94
C PRO A 4 0.49 8.89 3.06
N ILE A 5 0.97 8.90 4.32
CA ILE A 5 0.12 8.50 5.45
C ILE A 5 -0.99 9.52 5.74
N SER A 6 -0.76 10.81 5.45
CA SER A 6 -1.81 11.83 5.54
C SER A 6 -2.91 11.60 4.51
N VAL A 7 -2.55 11.17 3.29
CA VAL A 7 -3.53 10.79 2.25
C VAL A 7 -4.31 9.55 2.70
N VAL A 8 -3.63 8.53 3.25
CA VAL A 8 -4.29 7.34 3.80
C VAL A 8 -5.29 7.73 4.89
N ALA A 9 -4.89 8.59 5.84
CA ALA A 9 -5.77 9.06 6.90
C ALA A 9 -7.00 9.82 6.36
N GLU A 10 -6.82 10.65 5.32
CA GLU A 10 -7.92 11.36 4.65
C GLU A 10 -8.91 10.38 4.02
N VAL A 11 -8.41 9.46 3.20
CA VAL A 11 -9.21 8.50 2.44
C VAL A 11 -9.95 7.52 3.36
N LEU A 12 -9.35 7.17 4.51
CA LEU A 12 -9.98 6.34 5.53
C LEU A 12 -11.04 7.09 6.35
N GLY A 13 -11.03 8.43 6.31
CA GLY A 13 -11.94 9.25 7.11
C GLY A 13 -11.50 9.41 8.56
N ILE A 14 -10.18 9.35 8.83
CA ILE A 14 -9.62 9.62 10.16
C ILE A 14 -9.85 11.10 10.52
N PRO A 15 -10.53 11.40 11.64
CA PRO A 15 -10.77 12.76 12.10
C PRO A 15 -9.51 13.60 12.23
N GLN A 16 -9.63 14.90 11.94
CA GLN A 16 -8.49 15.82 11.90
C GLN A 16 -7.67 15.87 13.19
N ASP A 17 -8.33 15.79 14.33
CA ASP A 17 -7.72 15.80 15.65
C ASP A 17 -7.00 14.49 16.01
N ALA A 18 -7.36 13.38 15.37
CA ALA A 18 -6.72 12.08 15.56
C ALA A 18 -5.52 11.84 14.61
N ARG A 19 -5.32 12.66 13.56
CA ARG A 19 -4.31 12.42 12.51
C ARG A 19 -2.87 12.40 13.03
N GLN A 20 -2.55 13.21 14.02
CA GLN A 20 -1.22 13.21 14.62
C GLN A 20 -0.95 11.90 15.36
N GLN A 21 -1.90 11.41 16.11
CA GLN A 21 -1.80 10.13 16.82
C GLN A 21 -1.77 8.96 15.83
N PHE A 22 -2.59 9.00 14.79
CA PHE A 22 -2.58 8.02 13.70
C PHE A 22 -1.22 7.91 13.02
N THR A 23 -0.59 9.04 12.71
CA THR A 23 0.76 9.08 12.13
C THR A 23 1.79 8.49 13.08
N TRP A 24 1.68 8.78 14.39
CA TRP A 24 2.58 8.22 15.39
C TRP A 24 2.46 6.68 15.48
N TRP A 25 1.24 6.13 15.51
CA TRP A 25 1.03 4.68 15.50
C TRP A 25 1.66 4.05 14.26
N TYR A 26 1.43 4.65 13.08
CA TYR A 26 2.03 4.18 11.85
C TYR A 26 3.57 4.13 11.91
N ASP A 27 4.20 5.21 12.33
CA ASP A 27 5.67 5.31 12.42
C ASP A 27 6.24 4.29 13.42
N ALA A 28 5.59 4.11 14.57
CA ALA A 28 5.97 3.13 15.57
C ALA A 28 5.84 1.68 15.03
N MET A 29 4.74 1.36 14.35
CA MET A 29 4.53 0.08 13.69
C MET A 29 5.63 -0.22 12.67
N MET A 30 5.93 0.74 11.80
CA MET A 30 6.96 0.57 10.76
C MET A 30 8.36 0.42 11.36
N SER A 31 8.68 1.16 12.41
CA SER A 31 9.95 1.06 13.14
C SER A 31 10.09 -0.28 13.89
N GLY A 32 8.98 -0.88 14.27
CA GLY A 32 8.94 -2.18 14.97
C GLY A 32 9.08 -3.41 14.06
N LEU A 33 9.08 -3.23 12.73
CA LEU A 33 9.21 -4.33 11.79
C LEU A 33 10.61 -4.97 11.81
N GLY A 34 10.68 -6.25 11.49
CA GLY A 34 11.94 -6.97 11.30
C GLY A 34 12.66 -7.35 12.59
N GLY A 35 12.00 -7.35 13.76
CA GLY A 35 12.61 -7.76 15.03
C GLY A 35 13.61 -6.75 15.59
N SER A 36 13.38 -5.45 15.32
CA SER A 36 14.14 -4.34 15.85
C SER A 36 14.01 -4.20 17.38
N GLU A 37 14.84 -3.36 18.00
CA GLU A 37 14.73 -3.02 19.43
C GLU A 37 13.36 -2.41 19.78
N THR A 38 12.70 -1.76 18.81
CA THR A 38 11.38 -1.14 18.93
C THR A 38 10.22 -2.09 18.61
N HIS A 39 10.48 -3.40 18.45
CA HIS A 39 9.44 -4.37 18.08
C HIS A 39 8.24 -4.38 19.03
N HIS A 40 8.49 -4.32 20.34
CA HIS A 40 7.42 -4.29 21.35
C HIS A 40 6.55 -3.03 21.22
N GLU A 41 7.17 -1.86 21.07
CA GLU A 41 6.49 -0.59 20.86
C GLU A 41 5.64 -0.60 19.57
N GLY A 42 6.17 -1.21 18.50
CA GLY A 42 5.44 -1.39 17.26
C GLY A 42 4.19 -2.29 17.39
N LEU A 43 4.26 -3.35 18.22
CA LEU A 43 3.10 -4.20 18.50
C LEU A 43 2.06 -3.48 19.35
N GLU A 44 2.47 -2.70 20.35
CA GLU A 44 1.56 -1.88 21.16
C GLU A 44 0.85 -0.82 20.30
N ALA A 45 1.62 -0.11 19.46
CA ALA A 45 1.07 0.89 18.55
C ALA A 45 0.06 0.29 17.55
N ARG A 46 0.33 -0.93 17.08
CA ARG A 46 -0.60 -1.66 16.24
C ARG A 46 -1.91 -1.97 16.98
N GLN A 47 -1.83 -2.48 18.21
CA GLN A 47 -3.02 -2.77 19.00
C GLN A 47 -3.84 -1.52 19.29
N ASP A 48 -3.18 -0.41 19.62
CA ASP A 48 -3.85 0.87 19.85
C ASP A 48 -4.56 1.38 18.59
N LEU A 49 -3.93 1.26 17.43
CA LEU A 49 -4.53 1.60 16.15
C LEU A 49 -5.75 0.71 15.84
N GLU A 50 -5.63 -0.61 16.05
CA GLU A 50 -6.74 -1.54 15.83
C GLU A 50 -7.93 -1.19 16.74
N ASN A 51 -7.71 -0.94 18.04
CA ASN A 51 -8.75 -0.53 18.97
C ASN A 51 -9.42 0.79 18.53
N TYR A 52 -8.62 1.78 18.13
CA TYR A 52 -9.14 3.05 17.62
C TYR A 52 -10.00 2.89 16.37
N VAL A 53 -9.56 2.03 15.43
CA VAL A 53 -10.31 1.75 14.20
C VAL A 53 -11.61 1.01 14.53
N GLU A 54 -11.62 0.07 15.47
CA GLU A 54 -12.85 -0.61 15.93
C GLU A 54 -13.87 0.40 16.43
N ASP A 55 -13.47 1.31 17.31
CA ASP A 55 -14.36 2.37 17.84
C ASP A 55 -14.89 3.26 16.69
N LEU A 56 -14.02 3.62 15.73
CA LEU A 56 -14.42 4.44 14.59
C LEU A 56 -15.38 3.69 13.65
N VAL A 57 -15.20 2.40 13.44
CA VAL A 57 -16.11 1.56 12.65
C VAL A 57 -17.49 1.51 13.31
N GLU A 58 -17.56 1.32 14.62
CA GLU A 58 -18.84 1.30 15.35
C GLU A 58 -19.57 2.67 15.27
N GLU A 59 -18.82 3.76 15.36
CA GLU A 59 -19.36 5.11 15.17
C GLU A 59 -19.94 5.29 13.75
N LYS A 60 -19.16 4.92 12.72
CA LYS A 60 -19.53 5.06 11.31
C LYS A 60 -20.70 4.16 10.90
N ARG A 61 -20.86 2.98 11.49
CA ARG A 61 -22.05 2.14 11.30
C ARG A 61 -23.34 2.85 11.71
N GLY A 62 -23.29 3.59 12.83
CA GLY A 62 -24.42 4.36 13.32
C GLY A 62 -24.64 5.69 12.61
N ASN A 63 -23.57 6.26 12.06
CA ASN A 63 -23.58 7.61 11.47
C ASN A 63 -22.54 7.74 10.35
N PRO A 64 -22.76 7.09 9.18
CA PRO A 64 -21.85 7.17 8.07
C PRO A 64 -21.75 8.59 7.49
N THR A 65 -20.57 8.95 6.99
CA THR A 65 -20.33 10.26 6.41
C THR A 65 -20.64 10.22 4.90
N TYR A 66 -21.60 11.03 4.48
CA TYR A 66 -22.03 11.13 3.09
C TYR A 66 -21.74 12.50 2.49
N LEU A 67 -21.49 12.51 1.18
CA LEU A 67 -21.65 13.66 0.30
C LEU A 67 -22.83 13.40 -0.63
N GLU A 68 -23.51 14.46 -1.01
CA GLU A 68 -24.49 14.46 -2.09
C GLU A 68 -23.78 14.87 -3.39
N ASP A 69 -23.83 14.01 -4.40
CA ASP A 69 -23.26 14.33 -5.71
C ASP A 69 -24.14 15.27 -6.52
N GLU A 70 -23.72 15.65 -7.75
CA GLU A 70 -24.47 16.55 -8.62
C GLU A 70 -25.83 15.99 -9.06
N SER A 71 -26.06 14.68 -8.93
CA SER A 71 -27.34 14.01 -9.22
C SER A 71 -28.27 13.93 -8.01
N GLY A 72 -27.80 14.29 -6.80
CA GLY A 72 -28.50 14.12 -5.54
C GLY A 72 -28.36 12.73 -4.93
N GLU A 73 -27.41 11.92 -5.43
CA GLU A 73 -27.10 10.60 -4.86
C GLU A 73 -26.11 10.76 -3.70
N GLN A 74 -26.38 10.02 -2.60
CA GLN A 74 -25.49 10.00 -1.44
C GLN A 74 -24.35 9.01 -1.70
N ILE A 75 -23.11 9.53 -1.69
CA ILE A 75 -21.89 8.74 -1.76
C ILE A 75 -21.11 8.84 -0.45
N CYS A 76 -20.54 7.73 0.00
CA CYS A 76 -19.71 7.72 1.21
C CYS A 76 -18.46 8.57 0.98
N MET A 77 -18.11 9.42 1.96
CA MET A 77 -16.95 10.30 1.88
C MET A 77 -15.62 9.61 2.18
N ASP A 78 -15.67 8.44 2.80
CA ASP A 78 -14.49 7.72 3.26
C ASP A 78 -14.69 6.20 3.16
N ILE A 79 -13.56 5.48 3.08
CA ILE A 79 -13.56 4.01 2.92
C ILE A 79 -14.22 3.31 4.10
N ILE A 80 -14.05 3.77 5.33
CA ILE A 80 -14.66 3.12 6.50
C ILE A 80 -16.18 3.22 6.42
N SER A 81 -16.73 4.40 6.08
CA SER A 81 -18.16 4.57 5.85
C SER A 81 -18.68 3.69 4.72
N GLU A 82 -17.93 3.57 3.62
CA GLU A 82 -18.28 2.70 2.49
C GLU A 82 -18.33 1.23 2.91
N LEU A 83 -17.29 0.72 3.59
CA LEU A 83 -17.23 -0.67 4.04
C LEU A 83 -18.33 -1.01 5.05
N CYS A 84 -18.67 -0.07 5.93
CA CYS A 84 -19.76 -0.26 6.91
C CYS A 84 -21.13 -0.44 6.26
N ASN A 85 -21.33 0.06 5.03
CA ASN A 85 -22.60 0.03 4.32
C ASN A 85 -22.59 -0.91 3.10
N SER A 86 -21.43 -1.49 2.76
CA SER A 86 -21.31 -2.41 1.63
C SER A 86 -21.78 -3.82 1.98
N GLU A 87 -22.51 -4.44 1.06
CA GLU A 87 -22.89 -5.86 1.12
C GLU A 87 -22.07 -6.65 0.09
N ILE A 88 -21.48 -7.76 0.52
CA ILE A 88 -20.78 -8.70 -0.33
C ILE A 88 -21.50 -10.04 -0.26
N ASP A 89 -22.05 -10.51 -1.37
CA ASP A 89 -22.84 -11.73 -1.46
C ASP A 89 -24.07 -11.77 -0.50
N GLY A 90 -24.56 -10.60 -0.10
CA GLY A 90 -25.69 -10.43 0.82
C GLY A 90 -25.30 -10.35 2.30
N ASP A 91 -24.02 -10.42 2.60
CA ASP A 91 -23.49 -10.27 3.96
C ASP A 91 -22.78 -8.91 4.13
N VAL A 92 -22.98 -8.25 5.26
CA VAL A 92 -22.28 -7.03 5.66
C VAL A 92 -21.00 -7.41 6.38
N MET A 93 -19.90 -6.75 6.05
CA MET A 93 -18.61 -6.99 6.71
C MET A 93 -18.71 -6.75 8.22
N SER A 94 -18.15 -7.67 9.00
CA SER A 94 -18.02 -7.52 10.46
C SER A 94 -17.02 -6.39 10.81
N THR A 95 -17.09 -5.90 12.04
CA THR A 95 -16.11 -4.91 12.54
C THR A 95 -14.69 -5.45 12.46
N GLU A 96 -14.47 -6.73 12.82
CA GLU A 96 -13.17 -7.39 12.75
C GLU A 96 -12.63 -7.46 11.30
N GLU A 97 -13.47 -7.77 10.30
CA GLU A 97 -13.07 -7.80 8.90
C GLU A 97 -12.68 -6.40 8.39
N ILE A 98 -13.47 -5.37 8.74
CA ILE A 98 -13.16 -3.98 8.38
C ILE A 98 -11.87 -3.53 9.05
N THR A 99 -11.71 -3.76 10.35
CA THR A 99 -10.49 -3.39 11.10
C THR A 99 -9.25 -4.07 10.51
N SER A 100 -9.34 -5.36 10.17
CA SER A 100 -8.25 -6.09 9.52
C SER A 100 -7.91 -5.54 8.15
N PHE A 101 -8.92 -5.17 7.35
CA PHE A 101 -8.72 -4.53 6.06
C PHE A 101 -8.06 -3.14 6.20
N ILE A 102 -8.51 -2.33 7.14
CA ILE A 102 -7.91 -1.01 7.41
C ILE A 102 -6.45 -1.14 7.85
N ALA A 103 -6.14 -2.08 8.75
CA ALA A 103 -4.75 -2.35 9.16
C ALA A 103 -3.86 -2.72 7.97
N LEU A 104 -4.38 -3.48 7.00
CA LEU A 104 -3.68 -3.79 5.74
C LEU A 104 -3.45 -2.54 4.89
N VAL A 105 -4.47 -1.69 4.73
CA VAL A 105 -4.37 -0.42 3.96
C VAL A 105 -3.34 0.52 4.60
N VAL A 106 -3.37 0.66 5.93
CA VAL A 106 -2.41 1.48 6.68
C VAL A 106 -0.99 0.95 6.49
N GLY A 107 -0.77 -0.35 6.71
CA GLY A 107 0.55 -0.98 6.57
C GLY A 107 1.11 -0.91 5.15
N GLY A 108 0.25 -0.99 4.13
CA GLY A 108 0.65 -0.98 2.72
C GLY A 108 0.77 0.43 2.09
N GLY A 109 0.05 1.42 2.62
CA GLY A 109 -0.13 2.71 1.96
C GLY A 109 0.98 3.74 2.18
N GLY A 110 1.75 3.64 3.26
CA GLY A 110 2.73 4.64 3.64
C GLY A 110 4.10 4.45 2.99
N GLU A 111 4.87 3.45 3.45
CA GLU A 111 6.27 3.25 3.05
C GLU A 111 6.45 2.90 1.57
N THR A 112 5.58 2.07 1.01
CA THR A 112 5.67 1.68 -0.41
C THR A 112 5.45 2.87 -1.33
N THR A 113 4.45 3.69 -1.04
CA THR A 113 4.13 4.91 -1.80
C THR A 113 5.24 5.95 -1.63
N ARG A 114 5.76 6.13 -0.42
CA ARG A 114 6.91 7.01 -0.17
C ARG A 114 8.13 6.57 -0.98
N GLY A 115 8.46 5.28 -0.92
CA GLY A 115 9.58 4.69 -1.66
C GLY A 115 9.42 4.89 -3.17
N ALA A 116 8.22 4.65 -3.71
CA ALA A 116 7.93 4.85 -5.12
C ALA A 116 8.12 6.32 -5.54
N ILE A 117 7.57 7.27 -4.79
CA ILE A 117 7.74 8.71 -5.08
C ILE A 117 9.22 9.10 -5.06
N MET A 118 9.97 8.65 -4.04
CA MET A 118 11.40 8.97 -3.92
C MET A 118 12.22 8.35 -5.05
N ASN A 119 11.95 7.10 -5.41
CA ASN A 119 12.64 6.41 -6.50
C ASN A 119 12.35 7.09 -7.85
N LEU A 120 11.09 7.46 -8.11
CA LEU A 120 10.73 8.18 -9.34
C LEU A 120 11.47 9.51 -9.47
N TRP A 121 11.48 10.32 -8.41
CA TRP A 121 12.22 11.58 -8.42
C TRP A 121 13.71 11.37 -8.58
N TYR A 122 14.28 10.40 -7.87
CA TYR A 122 15.70 10.08 -7.96
C TYR A 122 16.10 9.71 -9.40
N LEU A 123 15.34 8.83 -10.05
CA LEU A 123 15.59 8.39 -11.42
C LEU A 123 15.43 9.53 -12.42
N LEU A 124 14.34 10.29 -12.36
CA LEU A 124 14.13 11.43 -13.26
C LEU A 124 15.19 12.52 -13.10
N LEU A 125 15.66 12.79 -11.88
CA LEU A 125 16.72 13.77 -11.66
C LEU A 125 18.07 13.30 -12.19
N GLN A 126 18.33 12.00 -12.29
CA GLN A 126 19.52 11.46 -12.93
C GLN A 126 19.42 11.41 -14.47
N HIS A 127 18.21 11.32 -15.01
CA HIS A 127 17.91 11.26 -16.45
C HIS A 127 17.23 12.55 -16.91
N GLN A 128 18.01 13.61 -17.05
CA GLN A 128 17.50 14.96 -17.28
C GLN A 128 16.71 15.14 -18.59
N ASP A 129 17.03 14.37 -19.61
CA ASP A 129 16.31 14.31 -20.88
C ASP A 129 14.89 13.76 -20.70
N GLN A 130 14.77 12.68 -19.93
CA GLN A 130 13.49 12.05 -19.58
C GLN A 130 12.67 12.94 -18.63
N TYR A 131 13.34 13.58 -17.66
CA TYR A 131 12.69 14.57 -16.78
C TYR A 131 12.08 15.73 -17.57
N GLN A 132 12.81 16.28 -18.55
CA GLN A 132 12.30 17.31 -19.43
C GLN A 132 11.16 16.82 -20.34
N ALA A 133 11.18 15.54 -20.73
CA ALA A 133 10.10 14.96 -21.52
C ALA A 133 8.78 14.91 -20.73
N VAL A 134 8.78 14.40 -19.48
CA VAL A 134 7.57 14.37 -18.64
C VAL A 134 7.05 15.76 -18.30
N GLN A 135 7.92 16.78 -18.23
CA GLN A 135 7.50 18.17 -18.03
C GLN A 135 6.78 18.76 -19.24
N ARG A 136 7.05 18.27 -20.46
CA ARG A 136 6.45 18.74 -21.72
C ARG A 136 5.21 17.96 -22.10
N ASP A 137 5.14 16.69 -21.74
CA ASP A 137 4.02 15.79 -22.01
C ASP A 137 3.63 15.05 -20.73
N GLU A 138 2.56 15.51 -20.10
CA GLU A 138 2.06 14.91 -18.85
C GLU A 138 1.58 13.46 -18.99
N LYS A 139 1.32 12.98 -20.22
CA LYS A 139 0.97 11.57 -20.46
C LYS A 139 2.12 10.62 -20.17
N LEU A 140 3.36 11.12 -20.20
CA LEU A 140 4.54 10.33 -19.87
C LEU A 140 4.70 10.06 -18.38
N TRP A 141 3.96 10.74 -17.50
CA TRP A 141 4.00 10.42 -16.06
C TRP A 141 3.55 9.00 -15.75
N ASP A 142 2.55 8.49 -16.46
CA ASP A 142 2.07 7.11 -16.28
C ASP A 142 3.17 6.09 -16.66
N THR A 143 3.80 6.26 -17.83
CA THR A 143 4.92 5.42 -18.27
C THR A 143 6.12 5.53 -17.34
N ALA A 144 6.46 6.75 -16.90
CA ALA A 144 7.56 6.99 -15.98
C ALA A 144 7.33 6.31 -14.62
N PHE A 145 6.10 6.32 -14.12
CA PHE A 145 5.74 5.64 -12.88
C PHE A 145 5.86 4.11 -13.02
N HIS A 146 5.34 3.53 -14.09
CA HIS A 146 5.43 2.08 -14.34
C HIS A 146 6.88 1.63 -14.57
N GLU A 147 7.66 2.40 -15.31
CA GLU A 147 9.08 2.10 -15.52
C GLU A 147 9.90 2.23 -14.23
N MET A 148 9.59 3.21 -13.37
CA MET A 148 10.19 3.28 -12.04
C MET A 148 9.86 2.04 -11.22
N LEU A 149 8.61 1.57 -11.22
CA LEU A 149 8.21 0.33 -10.51
C LEU A 149 8.93 -0.90 -11.05
N ARG A 150 9.18 -0.97 -12.35
CA ARG A 150 10.00 -2.02 -12.95
C ARG A 150 11.47 -1.91 -12.52
N HIS A 151 12.09 -0.75 -12.73
CA HIS A 151 13.52 -0.54 -12.54
C HIS A 151 13.92 -0.48 -11.07
N SER A 152 13.14 0.21 -10.23
CA SER A 152 13.46 0.48 -8.82
C SER A 152 12.23 0.36 -7.93
N THR A 153 11.64 -0.85 -7.90
CA THR A 153 10.45 -1.11 -7.06
C THR A 153 10.71 -0.84 -5.59
N SER A 154 9.68 -0.40 -4.86
CA SER A 154 9.75 -0.23 -3.39
C SER A 154 9.71 -1.57 -2.64
N ILE A 155 9.27 -2.65 -3.30
CA ILE A 155 9.17 -3.99 -2.71
C ILE A 155 10.04 -4.92 -3.53
N GLY A 156 11.14 -5.41 -2.93
CA GLY A 156 12.11 -6.27 -3.63
C GLY A 156 11.65 -7.70 -3.87
N GLY A 157 10.65 -8.17 -3.13
CA GLY A 157 10.09 -9.51 -3.23
C GLY A 157 9.14 -9.85 -2.11
N GLN A 158 8.42 -10.95 -2.25
CA GLN A 158 7.39 -11.37 -1.31
C GLN A 158 7.47 -12.87 -1.00
N PRO A 159 7.34 -13.28 0.27
CA PRO A 159 7.28 -14.68 0.63
C PRO A 159 5.89 -15.28 0.41
N ARG A 160 5.84 -16.57 0.06
CA ARG A 160 4.63 -17.38 0.02
C ARG A 160 4.91 -18.77 0.59
N HIS A 161 3.94 -19.35 1.29
CA HIS A 161 3.95 -20.76 1.59
C HIS A 161 3.19 -21.53 0.52
N ASN A 162 3.80 -22.55 -0.07
CA ASN A 162 3.09 -23.44 -0.98
C ASN A 162 2.24 -24.45 -0.19
N THR A 163 1.02 -24.66 -0.62
CA THR A 163 0.10 -25.62 0.01
C THR A 163 0.28 -27.04 -0.50
N ASN A 164 0.84 -27.18 -1.70
CA ASN A 164 1.07 -28.46 -2.35
C ASN A 164 2.52 -28.56 -2.83
N GLU A 165 3.03 -29.80 -3.00
CA GLU A 165 4.29 -30.03 -3.69
C GLU A 165 4.20 -29.49 -5.13
N ILE A 166 5.24 -28.77 -5.56
CA ILE A 166 5.34 -28.24 -6.92
C ILE A 166 6.71 -28.59 -7.52
N VAL A 167 6.76 -28.75 -8.83
CA VAL A 167 8.02 -28.96 -9.57
C VAL A 167 8.27 -27.77 -10.47
N MET A 168 9.38 -27.07 -10.27
CA MET A 168 9.81 -25.93 -11.06
C MET A 168 11.20 -26.17 -11.63
N HIS A 169 11.36 -26.14 -12.95
CA HIS A 169 12.64 -26.37 -13.65
C HIS A 169 13.36 -27.65 -13.22
N GLY A 170 12.61 -28.73 -12.94
CA GLY A 170 13.16 -30.02 -12.51
C GLY A 170 13.50 -30.10 -11.02
N VAL A 171 13.26 -29.06 -10.24
CA VAL A 171 13.43 -29.02 -8.80
C VAL A 171 12.09 -29.24 -8.10
N THR A 172 12.02 -30.24 -7.25
CA THR A 172 10.83 -30.49 -6.40
C THR A 172 10.87 -29.59 -5.17
N ILE A 173 9.82 -28.81 -4.98
CA ILE A 173 9.62 -27.95 -3.81
C ILE A 173 8.54 -28.62 -2.96
N PRO A 174 8.86 -29.13 -1.75
CA PRO A 174 7.89 -29.82 -0.90
C PRO A 174 6.74 -28.90 -0.47
N SER A 175 5.57 -29.49 -0.18
CA SER A 175 4.45 -28.76 0.44
C SER A 175 4.88 -28.11 1.75
N GLY A 176 4.38 -26.93 2.05
CA GLY A 176 4.71 -26.13 3.24
C GLY A 176 6.05 -25.39 3.17
N SER A 177 6.75 -25.44 2.04
CA SER A 177 7.99 -24.67 1.86
C SER A 177 7.71 -23.17 1.79
N LEU A 178 8.62 -22.36 2.37
CA LEU A 178 8.62 -20.90 2.16
C LEU A 178 9.31 -20.58 0.84
N ILE A 179 8.59 -19.99 -0.09
CA ILE A 179 9.09 -19.57 -1.39
C ILE A 179 9.20 -18.05 -1.37
N HIS A 180 10.39 -17.52 -1.66
CA HIS A 180 10.58 -16.08 -1.83
C HIS A 180 10.52 -15.72 -3.32
N MET A 181 9.47 -14.99 -3.71
CA MET A 181 9.34 -14.43 -5.06
C MET A 181 10.13 -13.12 -5.11
N VAL A 182 11.18 -13.09 -5.95
CA VAL A 182 12.09 -11.95 -6.06
C VAL A 182 11.64 -11.06 -7.21
N ASP A 183 10.83 -10.05 -6.90
CA ASP A 183 10.22 -9.15 -7.89
C ASP A 183 11.29 -8.36 -8.65
N VAL A 184 12.35 -7.93 -7.98
CA VAL A 184 13.50 -7.25 -8.61
C VAL A 184 14.11 -8.11 -9.70
N SER A 185 14.29 -9.43 -9.47
CA SER A 185 14.85 -10.33 -10.48
C SER A 185 13.92 -10.50 -11.67
N ALA A 186 12.61 -10.58 -11.43
CA ALA A 186 11.61 -10.69 -12.50
C ALA A 186 11.57 -9.42 -13.37
N ASN A 187 11.65 -8.25 -12.73
CA ASN A 187 11.63 -6.96 -13.40
C ASN A 187 12.90 -6.65 -14.20
N HIS A 188 13.99 -7.41 -13.95
CA HIS A 188 15.26 -7.31 -14.69
C HIS A 188 15.54 -8.52 -15.56
N ASP A 189 14.53 -9.32 -15.89
CA ASP A 189 14.69 -10.49 -16.76
C ASP A 189 14.93 -10.05 -18.21
N GLU A 190 16.16 -10.24 -18.72
CA GLU A 190 16.56 -9.90 -20.09
C GLU A 190 15.79 -10.66 -21.18
N ARG A 191 15.11 -11.76 -20.82
CA ARG A 191 14.24 -12.51 -21.74
C ARG A 191 12.93 -11.77 -22.03
N ILE A 192 12.53 -10.84 -21.15
CA ILE A 192 11.28 -10.07 -21.21
C ILE A 192 11.58 -8.60 -21.51
N PHE A 193 12.57 -8.02 -20.84
CA PHE A 193 12.91 -6.61 -20.94
C PHE A 193 14.23 -6.41 -21.68
N SER A 194 14.20 -5.63 -22.76
CA SER A 194 15.45 -5.22 -23.45
C SER A 194 16.19 -4.21 -22.57
N ASN A 195 17.50 -4.40 -22.38
CA ASN A 195 18.35 -3.55 -21.55
C ASN A 195 17.75 -3.31 -20.15
N PRO A 196 17.46 -4.36 -19.36
CA PRO A 196 16.67 -4.26 -18.13
C PRO A 196 17.30 -3.34 -17.06
N GLU A 197 18.59 -3.08 -17.13
CA GLU A 197 19.33 -2.17 -16.24
C GLU A 197 19.17 -0.69 -16.61
N GLU A 198 18.59 -0.39 -17.76
CA GLU A 198 18.35 0.99 -18.20
C GLU A 198 16.97 1.46 -17.72
N PHE A 199 16.93 2.67 -17.14
CA PHE A 199 15.68 3.39 -16.91
C PHE A 199 15.27 4.12 -18.18
N ASN A 200 14.15 3.74 -18.78
CA ASN A 200 13.67 4.31 -20.04
C ASN A 200 12.14 4.41 -20.07
N ILE A 201 11.63 5.62 -20.10
CA ILE A 201 10.20 5.92 -20.11
C ILE A 201 9.56 5.94 -21.50
N PHE A 202 10.31 5.69 -22.57
CA PHE A 202 9.86 5.77 -23.98
C PHE A 202 9.48 4.43 -24.58
#